data_b82a5f79731f089ebf345aa57477366b
#
_entry.id   b82a5f79731f089ebf345aa57477366b
#
_cell.length_a   1.000
_cell.length_b   1.000
_cell.length_c   1.000
_cell.angle_alpha   90.00
_cell.angle_beta   90.00
_cell.angle_gamma   90.00
#
_symmetry.space_group_name_H-M   'P 1'
#
loop_
_entity.id
_entity.type
_entity.pdbx_description
1 polymer ?
#
loop_
_entity_poly.entity_id
_entity_poly.type
_entity_poly.pdbx_seq_one_letter_code
_entity_poly.pdbx_strand_id
1 'polypeptide(L)' 'MMSYEDKVCEMMKAIAPVVVSKGIELQERIVAAGANPENCKVGGMTILEAQAQSAKEWAEAFVKAL' A
#
# COMPACT_ATOMS: atom_id res chain seq x y z
N MET A 1 16.57 8.75 -20.09
CA MET A 1 15.31 7.98 -20.20
C MET A 1 15.09 7.18 -18.92
N MET A 2 13.89 7.23 -18.34
CA MET A 2 13.58 6.48 -17.12
C MET A 2 13.38 5.00 -17.42
N SER A 3 13.95 4.12 -16.60
CA SER A 3 13.70 2.69 -16.67
C SER A 3 12.28 2.39 -16.18
N TYR A 4 11.81 1.17 -16.44
CA TYR A 4 10.52 0.72 -15.90
C TYR A 4 10.48 0.83 -14.37
N GLU A 5 11.57 0.42 -13.70
CA GLU A 5 11.65 0.50 -12.24
C GLU A 5 11.57 1.94 -11.74
N ASP A 6 12.24 2.87 -12.41
CA ASP A 6 12.17 4.29 -12.06
C ASP A 6 10.75 4.84 -12.22
N LYS A 7 10.05 4.44 -13.28
CA LYS A 7 8.67 4.85 -13.51
C LYS A 7 7.75 4.30 -12.41
N VAL A 8 7.95 3.05 -12.01
CA VAL A 8 7.18 2.45 -10.91
C VAL A 8 7.45 3.19 -9.61
N CYS A 9 8.71 3.52 -9.30
CA CYS A 9 9.04 4.27 -8.10
C CYS A 9 8.39 5.65 -8.08
N GLU A 10 8.39 6.36 -9.20
CA GLU A 10 7.74 7.67 -9.30
C GLU A 10 6.22 7.55 -9.10
N MET A 11 5.62 6.52 -9.68
CA MET A 11 4.19 6.28 -9.51
C MET A 11 3.86 5.93 -8.05
N MET A 12 4.71 5.13 -7.38
CA MET A 12 4.52 4.81 -5.96
C MET A 12 4.58 6.05 -5.08
N LYS A 13 5.48 7.00 -5.38
CA LYS A 13 5.54 8.26 -4.65
C LYS A 13 4.24 9.06 -4.77
N ALA A 14 3.61 9.01 -5.93
CA ALA A 14 2.33 9.70 -6.14
C ALA A 14 1.17 8.99 -5.41
N ILE A 15 1.23 7.67 -5.29
CA ILE A 15 0.18 6.86 -4.65
C ILE A 15 0.35 6.83 -3.13
N ALA A 16 1.58 6.91 -2.63
CA ALA A 16 1.89 6.71 -1.22
C ALA A 16 1.03 7.53 -0.25
N PRO A 17 0.77 8.83 -0.46
CA PRO A 17 -0.07 9.59 0.46
C PRO A 17 -1.47 9.01 0.63
N VAL A 18 -2.07 8.52 -0.47
CA VAL A 18 -3.40 7.91 -0.43
C VAL A 18 -3.38 6.59 0.31
N VAL A 19 -2.37 5.75 0.04
CA VAL A 19 -2.21 4.45 0.68
C VAL A 19 -1.99 4.61 2.18
N VAL A 20 -1.12 5.53 2.58
CA VAL A 20 -0.84 5.80 4.00
C VAL A 20 -2.09 6.29 4.71
N SER A 21 -2.84 7.21 4.09
CA SER A 21 -4.09 7.73 4.66
C SER A 21 -5.10 6.60 4.90
N LYS A 22 -5.30 5.72 3.91
CA LYS A 22 -6.20 4.58 4.05
C LYS A 22 -5.70 3.58 5.09
N GLY A 23 -4.40 3.39 5.17
CA GLY A 23 -3.78 2.52 6.17
C GLY A 23 -4.04 2.99 7.59
N ILE A 24 -3.89 4.28 7.83
CA ILE A 24 -4.16 4.89 9.14
C ILE A 24 -5.62 4.70 9.51
N GLU A 25 -6.56 4.99 8.60
CA GLU A 25 -7.99 4.79 8.83
C GLU A 25 -8.30 3.35 9.22
N LEU A 26 -7.74 2.38 8.50
CA LEU A 26 -7.96 0.97 8.77
C LEU A 26 -7.42 0.57 10.14
N GLN A 27 -6.22 1.02 10.49
CA GLN A 27 -5.64 0.74 11.79
C GLN A 27 -6.48 1.32 12.92
N GLU A 28 -6.99 2.54 12.76
CA GLU A 28 -7.87 3.16 13.75
C GLU A 28 -9.14 2.35 13.96
N ARG A 29 -9.73 1.83 12.90
CA ARG A 29 -10.93 0.96 12.99
C ARG A 29 -10.64 -0.33 13.73
N ILE A 30 -9.48 -0.94 13.47
CA ILE A 30 -9.08 -2.18 14.14
C ILE A 30 -8.89 -1.94 15.63
N VAL A 31 -8.20 -0.86 16.00
CA VAL A 31 -8.00 -0.49 17.40
C VAL A 31 -9.34 -0.19 18.08
N ALA A 32 -10.23 0.54 17.41
CA ALA A 32 -11.55 0.85 17.94
C ALA A 32 -12.38 -0.41 18.17
N ALA A 33 -12.17 -1.47 17.39
CA ALA A 33 -12.82 -2.76 17.57
C ALA A 33 -12.18 -3.62 18.68
N GLY A 34 -11.11 -3.14 19.31
CA GLY A 34 -10.43 -3.86 20.40
C GLY A 34 -9.37 -4.85 19.91
N ALA A 35 -9.00 -4.80 18.63
CA ALA A 35 -7.99 -5.69 18.08
C ALA A 35 -6.64 -4.97 17.93
N ASN A 36 -5.57 -5.76 17.86
CA ASN A 36 -4.23 -5.24 17.58
C ASN A 36 -3.93 -5.36 16.09
N PRO A 37 -3.67 -4.25 15.37
CA PRO A 37 -3.38 -4.29 13.94
C PRO A 37 -2.18 -5.19 13.58
N GLU A 38 -1.19 -5.31 14.46
CA GLU A 38 -0.03 -6.16 14.22
C GLU A 38 -0.38 -7.65 14.19
N ASN A 39 -1.47 -8.04 14.84
CA ASN A 39 -1.94 -9.42 14.87
C ASN A 39 -2.92 -9.74 13.74
N CYS A 40 -3.36 -8.74 13.00
CA CYS A 40 -4.25 -8.93 11.85
C CYS A 40 -3.39 -9.22 10.61
N LYS A 41 -3.58 -10.40 10.03
CA LYS A 41 -2.80 -10.83 8.86
C LYS A 41 -3.71 -10.96 7.64
N VAL A 42 -3.18 -10.57 6.49
CA VAL A 42 -3.84 -10.75 5.19
C VAL A 42 -2.84 -11.48 4.31
N GLY A 43 -3.15 -12.73 3.96
CA GLY A 43 -2.24 -13.54 3.17
C GLY A 43 -0.86 -13.75 3.81
N GLY A 44 -0.80 -13.80 5.15
CA GLY A 44 0.46 -13.94 5.90
C GLY A 44 1.23 -12.65 6.10
N MET A 45 0.72 -11.52 5.60
CA MET A 45 1.36 -10.20 5.74
C MET A 45 0.59 -9.35 6.75
N THR A 46 1.29 -8.41 7.39
CA THR A 46 0.61 -7.39 8.19
C THR A 46 -0.21 -6.49 7.26
N ILE A 47 -1.13 -5.72 7.83
CA ILE A 47 -1.94 -4.79 7.05
C ILE A 47 -1.07 -3.78 6.32
N LEU A 48 -0.02 -3.26 6.97
CA LEU A 48 0.90 -2.31 6.35
C LEU A 48 1.63 -2.93 5.17
N GLU A 49 2.12 -4.16 5.34
CA GLU A 49 2.80 -4.88 4.25
C GLU A 49 1.84 -5.15 3.08
N ALA A 50 0.61 -5.57 3.38
CA ALA A 50 -0.40 -5.83 2.35
C ALA A 50 -0.73 -4.56 1.56
N GLN A 51 -0.84 -3.42 2.24
CA GLN A 51 -1.10 -2.14 1.58
C GLN A 51 0.08 -1.68 0.75
N ALA A 52 1.29 -1.84 1.25
CA ALA A 52 2.50 -1.51 0.47
C ALA A 52 2.59 -2.38 -0.78
N GLN A 53 2.27 -3.66 -0.68
CA GLN A 53 2.25 -4.57 -1.82
C GLN A 53 1.17 -4.16 -2.84
N SER A 54 -0.01 -3.79 -2.37
CA SER A 54 -1.08 -3.30 -3.24
C SER A 54 -0.67 -2.03 -3.97
N ALA A 55 0.00 -1.10 -3.29
CA ALA A 55 0.49 0.13 -3.89
C ALA A 55 1.48 -0.17 -5.01
N LYS A 56 2.39 -1.11 -4.79
CA LYS A 56 3.36 -1.53 -5.79
C LYS A 56 2.65 -2.14 -7.00
N GLU A 57 1.69 -3.02 -6.78
CA GLU A 57 0.92 -3.64 -7.86
C GLU A 57 0.16 -2.61 -8.68
N TRP A 58 -0.49 -1.63 -8.04
CA TRP A 58 -1.16 -0.55 -8.72
C TRP A 58 -0.18 0.30 -9.54
N ALA A 59 0.97 0.63 -8.96
CA ALA A 59 1.99 1.42 -9.66
C ALA A 59 2.47 0.69 -10.91
N GLU A 60 2.75 -0.59 -10.82
CA GLU A 60 3.16 -1.41 -11.96
C GLU A 60 2.09 -1.46 -13.04
N ALA A 61 0.82 -1.63 -12.63
CA ALA A 61 -0.30 -1.66 -13.57
C ALA A 61 -0.47 -0.32 -14.30
N PHE A 62 -0.36 0.79 -13.59
CA PHE A 62 -0.44 2.12 -14.20
C PHE A 62 0.69 2.37 -15.19
N VAL A 63 1.91 1.99 -14.83
CA VAL A 63 3.06 2.17 -15.73
C VAL A 63 2.90 1.32 -16.98
N LYS A 64 2.40 0.09 -16.86
CA LYS A 64 2.14 -0.77 -18.02
C LYS A 64 1.04 -0.24 -18.92
N ALA A 65 0.09 0.50 -18.36
CA ALA A 65 -1.03 1.08 -19.11
C ALA A 65 -0.66 2.34 -19.89
N LEU A 66 0.48 2.95 -19.59
CA LEU A 66 0.94 4.18 -20.25
C LEU A 66 1.45 3.96 -21.69
#